data_cf64edc22d3d78910c79695e9f062ce2
#
_entry.id   cf64edc22d3d78910c79695e9f062ce2
#
_cell.length_a   1.000
_cell.length_b   1.000
_cell.length_c   1.000
_cell.angle_alpha   90.00
_cell.angle_beta   90.00
_cell.angle_gamma   90.00
#
_symmetry.space_group_name_H-M   'P 1'
#
loop_
_entity.id
_entity.type
_entity.pdbx_description
1 polymer ?
#
loop_
_entity_poly.entity_id
_entity_poly.type
_entity_poly.pdbx_seq_one_letter_code
_entity_poly.pdbx_strand_id
1 'polypeptide(L)'
;MITINQISHHFGKKTLFSKINTVIGARDRIALVGANGSGKTTLLRMFMGELEPESGSVDKPDYVSIGYLPQDGISVSGNTLFKEAESAFGDVLELKKKIDQAEEQMAEMDTSEDAYYDLIDQMGEWEQQLEDHEPHKMKSRVERILMGMGFKASDFDRDTGEFSGGWQMRIALAKLLLQNPSLIILDEPTNHLDIISQHWVEQYLKHYQGALIVISHDRAFLDEVTDRTLELKMGDLNSFKGNYSYYVTETAKRLEILRKAYANQQKEIKEIKDWITRFRSNVKKASMVQSRIKSLNKMELITIPRDEKKMFFRFPKSPPASAKVITITGLEKAYGDNVIFDGLDLRIDKGDRIAVVGVNGAGKSTLARIMAGIEPYQGGTVELGINTVLGYFAQSQAEELNPANTVLEEVETAAIGNDDANPRGALGALLFSGDEALKKTSVLSGGEKNRVALAKMLMHPANCMILDEPTNHLDIKSKEVLQEAINLFEGTVILVSHDRSFLDGVVNKVLEVSPGSTRMLTCNVSEYIERIEQEAAEKLDK
;
A
#
# COMPACT_ATOMS: atom_id res chain seq x y z
N MET A 1 22.94 -5.13 -13.29
CA MET A 1 21.79 -5.09 -14.17
C MET A 1 21.41 -3.66 -14.56
N ILE A 2 20.87 -2.84 -13.69
CA ILE A 2 20.58 -1.44 -14.00
C ILE A 2 21.46 -0.58 -13.10
N THR A 3 22.18 0.36 -13.71
CA THR A 3 23.10 1.27 -12.99
C THR A 3 22.62 2.69 -13.15
N ILE A 4 22.51 3.40 -12.04
CA ILE A 4 22.21 4.83 -12.00
C ILE A 4 23.46 5.58 -11.65
N ASN A 5 23.84 6.51 -12.51
CA ASN A 5 25.05 7.31 -12.38
C ASN A 5 24.70 8.80 -12.27
N GLN A 6 24.90 9.39 -11.09
CA GLN A 6 24.80 10.82 -10.78
C GLN A 6 23.54 11.52 -11.32
N ILE A 7 22.37 10.88 -11.22
CA ILE A 7 21.12 11.46 -11.68
C ILE A 7 20.78 12.69 -10.84
N SER A 8 20.50 13.79 -11.54
CA SER A 8 19.86 14.97 -10.96
C SER A 8 18.63 15.34 -11.78
N HIS A 9 17.57 15.76 -11.09
CA HIS A 9 16.33 16.17 -11.73
C HIS A 9 15.58 17.18 -10.85
N HIS A 10 14.98 18.18 -11.50
CA HIS A 10 14.23 19.23 -10.85
C HIS A 10 12.79 19.25 -11.37
N PHE A 11 11.86 19.67 -10.53
CA PHE A 11 10.49 19.96 -10.96
C PHE A 11 10.18 21.43 -10.63
N GLY A 12 10.31 22.29 -11.63
CA GLY A 12 10.25 23.72 -11.45
C GLY A 12 11.40 24.21 -10.54
N LYS A 13 11.04 24.75 -9.36
CA LYS A 13 12.04 25.20 -8.36
C LYS A 13 12.43 24.13 -7.35
N LYS A 14 11.77 22.97 -7.36
CA LYS A 14 12.01 21.89 -6.39
C LYS A 14 13.00 20.88 -6.95
N THR A 15 14.12 20.69 -6.27
CA THR A 15 15.06 19.61 -6.55
C THR A 15 14.43 18.29 -6.08
N LEU A 16 14.24 17.35 -7.01
CA LEU A 16 13.77 16.00 -6.70
C LEU A 16 14.95 15.08 -6.41
N PHE A 17 16.02 15.14 -7.22
CA PHE A 17 17.22 14.32 -7.08
C PHE A 17 18.46 15.17 -7.21
N SER A 18 19.49 14.85 -6.41
CA SER A 18 20.79 15.52 -6.43
C SER A 18 21.91 14.49 -6.48
N LYS A 19 22.38 14.19 -7.70
CA LYS A 19 23.51 13.28 -7.97
C LYS A 19 23.33 11.88 -7.33
N ILE A 20 22.15 11.33 -7.42
CA ILE A 20 21.86 10.00 -6.87
C ILE A 20 22.59 8.91 -7.66
N ASN A 21 23.07 7.90 -6.92
CA ASN A 21 23.76 6.73 -7.49
C ASN A 21 23.18 5.47 -6.85
N THR A 22 22.88 4.46 -7.65
CA THR A 22 22.52 3.13 -7.16
C THR A 22 22.72 2.08 -8.25
N VAL A 23 22.82 0.83 -7.82
CA VAL A 23 22.88 -0.33 -8.72
C VAL A 23 21.78 -1.30 -8.28
N ILE A 24 21.05 -1.82 -9.27
CA ILE A 24 20.04 -2.85 -9.09
C ILE A 24 20.60 -4.15 -9.64
N GLY A 25 20.80 -5.13 -8.78
CA GLY A 25 21.27 -6.47 -9.12
C GLY A 25 20.16 -7.35 -9.74
N ALA A 26 20.55 -8.54 -10.26
CA ALA A 26 19.65 -9.46 -10.95
C ALA A 26 18.58 -10.09 -10.04
N ARG A 27 18.82 -10.12 -8.74
CA ARG A 27 17.93 -10.75 -7.74
C ARG A 27 17.67 -9.82 -6.56
N ASP A 28 17.93 -8.52 -6.72
CA ASP A 28 17.67 -7.54 -5.68
C ASP A 28 16.17 -7.46 -5.39
N ARG A 29 15.83 -7.38 -4.11
CA ARG A 29 14.46 -7.23 -3.60
C ARG A 29 14.37 -5.93 -2.82
N ILE A 30 13.91 -4.88 -3.49
CA ILE A 30 14.06 -3.51 -3.03
C ILE A 30 12.72 -2.92 -2.61
N ALA A 31 12.64 -2.43 -1.37
CA ALA A 31 11.61 -1.49 -0.95
C ALA A 31 12.06 -0.06 -1.29
N LEU A 32 11.29 0.66 -2.10
CA LEU A 32 11.51 2.08 -2.37
C LEU A 32 10.61 2.92 -1.47
N VAL A 33 11.20 3.60 -0.49
CA VAL A 33 10.48 4.36 0.52
C VAL A 33 10.80 5.85 0.46
N GLY A 34 9.89 6.69 0.92
CA GLY A 34 10.03 8.15 0.96
C GLY A 34 8.69 8.84 1.11
N ALA A 35 8.68 10.10 1.53
CA ALA A 35 7.48 10.89 1.69
C ALA A 35 6.69 11.04 0.36
N ASN A 36 5.40 11.32 0.45
CA ASN A 36 4.60 11.63 -0.74
C ASN A 36 5.17 12.88 -1.44
N GLY A 37 5.27 12.81 -2.77
CA GLY A 37 5.90 13.86 -3.57
C GLY A 37 7.44 13.95 -3.43
N SER A 38 8.12 12.93 -2.91
CA SER A 38 9.59 12.85 -2.89
C SER A 38 10.21 12.50 -4.24
N GLY A 39 9.41 12.04 -5.21
CA GLY A 39 9.87 11.66 -6.54
C GLY A 39 9.98 10.15 -6.79
N LYS A 40 9.38 9.30 -5.95
CA LYS A 40 9.43 7.83 -6.12
C LYS A 40 8.97 7.40 -7.53
N THR A 41 7.78 7.78 -7.93
CA THR A 41 7.21 7.46 -9.26
C THR A 41 8.04 8.07 -10.40
N THR A 42 8.61 9.27 -10.20
CA THR A 42 9.53 9.89 -11.18
C THR A 42 10.78 9.06 -11.37
N LEU A 43 11.35 8.56 -10.27
CA LEU A 43 12.52 7.68 -10.32
C LEU A 43 12.21 6.35 -11.04
N LEU A 44 11.03 5.76 -10.79
CA LEU A 44 10.60 4.56 -11.48
C LEU A 44 10.45 4.78 -12.99
N ARG A 45 9.88 5.92 -13.41
CA ARG A 45 9.78 6.26 -14.84
C ARG A 45 11.14 6.41 -15.52
N MET A 46 12.15 6.88 -14.78
CA MET A 46 13.53 6.91 -15.29
C MET A 46 14.11 5.51 -15.46
N PHE A 47 13.83 4.57 -14.54
CA PHE A 47 14.23 3.16 -14.69
C PHE A 47 13.63 2.50 -15.94
N MET A 48 12.37 2.85 -16.24
CA MET A 48 11.67 2.35 -17.43
C MET A 48 12.13 3.01 -18.73
N GLY A 49 12.88 4.13 -18.65
CA GLY A 49 13.28 4.92 -19.82
C GLY A 49 12.16 5.81 -20.36
N GLU A 50 11.07 5.99 -19.62
CA GLU A 50 9.96 6.89 -19.99
C GLU A 50 10.27 8.36 -19.73
N LEU A 51 11.25 8.62 -18.86
CA LEU A 51 11.69 9.95 -18.50
C LEU A 51 13.21 10.01 -18.46
N GLU A 52 13.79 10.94 -19.21
CA GLU A 52 15.22 11.20 -19.17
C GLU A 52 15.58 12.12 -17.98
N PRO A 53 16.68 11.83 -17.26
CA PRO A 53 17.17 12.72 -16.22
C PRO A 53 17.78 13.99 -16.84
N GLU A 54 17.73 15.13 -16.13
CA GLU A 54 18.38 16.38 -16.58
C GLU A 54 19.92 16.25 -16.62
N SER A 55 20.48 15.43 -15.74
CA SER A 55 21.90 15.07 -15.76
C SER A 55 22.12 13.68 -15.18
N GLY A 56 23.21 13.03 -15.57
CA GLY A 56 23.52 11.64 -15.25
C GLY A 56 22.96 10.66 -16.27
N SER A 57 23.03 9.37 -15.99
CA SER A 57 22.54 8.31 -16.89
C SER A 57 21.88 7.16 -16.12
N VAL A 58 20.98 6.47 -16.82
CA VAL A 58 20.45 5.16 -16.43
C VAL A 58 20.94 4.16 -17.45
N ASP A 59 21.86 3.31 -17.04
CA ASP A 59 22.46 2.31 -17.91
C ASP A 59 21.74 0.97 -17.71
N LYS A 60 21.01 0.54 -18.75
CA LYS A 60 20.25 -0.70 -18.78
C LYS A 60 20.66 -1.52 -20.00
N PRO A 61 21.14 -2.76 -19.83
CA PRO A 61 21.37 -3.66 -20.96
C PRO A 61 20.06 -4.02 -21.70
N ASP A 62 20.13 -4.21 -23.02
CA ASP A 62 18.96 -4.47 -23.88
C ASP A 62 18.21 -5.75 -23.51
N TYR A 63 18.90 -6.77 -22.99
CA TYR A 63 18.29 -8.04 -22.55
C TYR A 63 17.49 -7.94 -21.26
N VAL A 64 17.51 -6.79 -20.56
CA VAL A 64 16.76 -6.59 -19.32
C VAL A 64 15.36 -6.11 -19.64
N SER A 65 14.37 -7.00 -19.49
CA SER A 65 12.96 -6.67 -19.56
C SER A 65 12.47 -6.09 -18.23
N ILE A 66 11.68 -5.02 -18.28
CA ILE A 66 11.08 -4.39 -17.12
C ILE A 66 9.56 -4.47 -17.25
N GLY A 67 8.91 -4.99 -16.21
CA GLY A 67 7.46 -4.96 -16.08
C GLY A 67 7.05 -4.01 -14.97
N TYR A 68 6.05 -3.19 -15.22
CA TYR A 68 5.58 -2.17 -14.29
C TYR A 68 4.09 -2.29 -14.03
N LEU A 69 3.71 -2.30 -12.76
CA LEU A 69 2.34 -2.14 -12.31
C LEU A 69 2.19 -0.74 -11.70
N PRO A 70 1.47 0.20 -12.34
CA PRO A 70 1.19 1.52 -11.79
C PRO A 70 0.15 1.43 -10.67
N GLN A 71 0.10 2.46 -9.83
CA GLN A 71 -0.85 2.57 -8.72
C GLN A 71 -2.31 2.53 -9.19
N ASP A 72 -2.63 3.22 -10.30
CA ASP A 72 -3.97 3.38 -10.86
C ASP A 72 -3.93 3.47 -12.39
N GLY A 73 -5.11 3.41 -13.01
CA GLY A 73 -5.28 3.81 -14.41
C GLY A 73 -5.14 2.68 -15.44
N ILE A 74 -5.17 1.42 -15.02
CA ILE A 74 -5.24 0.30 -15.96
C ILE A 74 -6.70 0.00 -16.26
N SER A 75 -7.05 0.04 -17.55
CA SER A 75 -8.32 -0.42 -18.07
C SER A 75 -8.04 -1.48 -19.13
N VAL A 76 -8.60 -2.66 -18.95
CA VAL A 76 -8.48 -3.80 -19.86
C VAL A 76 -9.88 -4.12 -20.37
N SER A 77 -10.07 -4.21 -21.67
CA SER A 77 -11.37 -4.52 -22.28
C SER A 77 -11.20 -5.25 -23.61
N GLY A 78 -12.22 -5.99 -24.01
CA GLY A 78 -12.32 -6.60 -25.34
C GLY A 78 -11.88 -8.05 -25.44
N ASN A 79 -11.41 -8.65 -24.33
CA ASN A 79 -11.06 -10.07 -24.25
C ASN A 79 -11.74 -10.73 -23.05
N THR A 80 -11.88 -12.06 -23.08
CA THR A 80 -12.21 -12.81 -21.86
C THR A 80 -11.03 -12.79 -20.90
N LEU A 81 -11.30 -12.93 -19.60
CA LEU A 81 -10.28 -12.92 -18.53
C LEU A 81 -9.12 -13.88 -18.85
N PHE A 82 -9.43 -15.11 -19.27
CA PHE A 82 -8.40 -16.10 -19.59
C PHE A 82 -7.55 -15.67 -20.79
N LYS A 83 -8.16 -15.24 -21.89
CA LYS A 83 -7.44 -14.77 -23.08
C LYS A 83 -6.58 -13.54 -22.81
N GLU A 84 -7.07 -12.63 -21.98
CA GLU A 84 -6.30 -11.45 -21.59
C GLU A 84 -5.07 -11.83 -20.76
N ALA A 85 -5.20 -12.76 -19.83
CA ALA A 85 -4.06 -13.29 -19.08
C ALA A 85 -3.09 -14.07 -20.00
N GLU A 86 -3.62 -14.89 -20.93
CA GLU A 86 -2.83 -15.64 -21.91
C GLU A 86 -2.04 -14.73 -22.85
N SER A 87 -2.55 -13.53 -23.14
CA SER A 87 -1.84 -12.53 -23.96
C SER A 87 -0.50 -12.07 -23.37
N ALA A 88 -0.23 -12.38 -22.10
CA ALA A 88 1.10 -12.18 -21.48
C ALA A 88 2.21 -12.96 -22.19
N PHE A 89 1.86 -14.06 -22.86
CA PHE A 89 2.77 -14.90 -23.65
C PHE A 89 2.79 -14.50 -25.14
N GLY A 90 2.80 -13.19 -25.43
CA GLY A 90 2.72 -12.64 -26.77
C GLY A 90 3.69 -13.28 -27.76
N ASP A 91 4.96 -13.42 -27.37
CA ASP A 91 6.02 -14.02 -28.19
C ASP A 91 5.70 -15.48 -28.56
N VAL A 92 5.19 -16.25 -27.59
CA VAL A 92 4.80 -17.66 -27.80
C VAL A 92 3.57 -17.77 -28.70
N LEU A 93 2.61 -16.86 -28.52
CA LEU A 93 1.41 -16.80 -29.37
C LEU A 93 1.75 -16.38 -30.81
N GLU A 94 2.72 -15.50 -31.00
CA GLU A 94 3.24 -15.13 -32.31
C GLU A 94 3.98 -16.29 -32.99
N LEU A 95 4.80 -17.03 -32.23
CA LEU A 95 5.46 -18.24 -32.74
C LEU A 95 4.44 -19.27 -33.21
N LYS A 96 3.39 -19.55 -32.42
CA LYS A 96 2.30 -20.44 -32.84
C LYS A 96 1.65 -19.98 -34.11
N LYS A 97 1.29 -18.69 -34.22
CA LYS A 97 0.71 -18.14 -35.45
C LYS A 97 1.62 -18.29 -36.67
N LYS A 98 2.94 -18.09 -36.50
CA LYS A 98 3.91 -18.28 -37.58
C LYS A 98 3.97 -19.74 -38.02
N ILE A 99 3.94 -20.68 -37.07
CA ILE A 99 3.91 -22.12 -37.37
C ILE A 99 2.61 -22.47 -38.11
N ASP A 100 1.44 -22.08 -37.60
CA ASP A 100 0.14 -22.34 -38.23
C ASP A 100 0.10 -21.75 -39.64
N GLN A 101 0.61 -20.53 -39.87
CA GLN A 101 0.67 -19.91 -41.21
C GLN A 101 1.66 -20.63 -42.14
N ALA A 102 2.78 -21.11 -41.60
CA ALA A 102 3.72 -21.89 -42.38
C ALA A 102 3.15 -23.24 -42.80
N GLU A 103 2.41 -23.92 -41.92
CA GLU A 103 1.69 -25.14 -42.23
C GLU A 103 0.65 -24.93 -43.35
N GLU A 104 -0.14 -23.84 -43.27
CA GLU A 104 -1.11 -23.48 -44.33
C GLU A 104 -0.41 -23.21 -45.68
N GLN A 105 0.71 -22.46 -45.66
CA GLN A 105 1.50 -22.16 -46.85
C GLN A 105 2.10 -23.43 -47.46
N MET A 106 2.65 -24.32 -46.62
CA MET A 106 3.21 -25.59 -47.10
C MET A 106 2.18 -26.50 -47.76
N ALA A 107 0.90 -26.45 -47.31
CA ALA A 107 -0.17 -27.21 -47.90
C ALA A 107 -0.51 -26.77 -49.35
N GLU A 108 -0.15 -25.54 -49.72
CA GLU A 108 -0.38 -24.95 -51.05
C GLU A 108 0.84 -24.96 -51.96
N MET A 109 2.06 -25.24 -51.41
CA MET A 109 3.34 -25.21 -52.13
C MET A 109 3.67 -26.55 -52.82
N ASP A 110 4.44 -26.48 -53.92
CA ASP A 110 5.01 -27.68 -54.53
C ASP A 110 6.22 -28.17 -53.74
N THR A 111 6.19 -29.45 -53.33
CA THR A 111 7.24 -30.08 -52.52
C THR A 111 8.59 -30.18 -53.21
N SER A 112 8.70 -29.81 -54.48
CA SER A 112 9.93 -29.80 -55.26
C SER A 112 10.66 -28.45 -55.26
N GLU A 113 10.09 -27.40 -54.67
CA GLU A 113 10.67 -26.06 -54.65
C GLU A 113 11.65 -25.90 -53.45
N ASP A 114 12.79 -25.23 -53.69
CA ASP A 114 13.76 -24.94 -52.62
C ASP A 114 13.10 -24.15 -51.48
N ALA A 115 12.14 -23.25 -51.77
CA ALA A 115 11.38 -22.47 -50.82
C ALA A 115 10.56 -23.34 -49.83
N TYR A 116 10.14 -24.55 -50.23
CA TYR A 116 9.46 -25.51 -49.36
C TYR A 116 10.42 -26.03 -48.25
N TYR A 117 11.66 -26.34 -48.64
CA TYR A 117 12.67 -26.81 -47.67
C TYR A 117 13.15 -25.70 -46.74
N ASP A 118 13.31 -24.46 -47.24
CA ASP A 118 13.64 -23.30 -46.42
C ASP A 118 12.56 -23.03 -45.34
N LEU A 119 11.31 -23.23 -45.69
CA LEU A 119 10.16 -23.05 -44.77
C LEU A 119 10.12 -24.17 -43.72
N ILE A 120 10.47 -25.40 -44.08
CA ILE A 120 10.62 -26.53 -43.11
C ILE A 120 11.70 -26.22 -42.07
N ASP A 121 12.86 -25.75 -42.53
CA ASP A 121 13.97 -25.43 -41.61
C ASP A 121 13.59 -24.29 -40.66
N GLN A 122 12.92 -23.23 -41.17
CA GLN A 122 12.40 -22.14 -40.33
C GLN A 122 11.34 -22.63 -39.32
N MET A 123 10.44 -23.49 -39.77
CA MET A 123 9.41 -24.08 -38.91
C MET A 123 10.03 -24.91 -37.77
N GLY A 124 11.06 -25.70 -38.08
CA GLY A 124 11.82 -26.46 -37.09
C GLY A 124 12.48 -25.56 -36.04
N GLU A 125 13.03 -24.40 -36.44
CA GLU A 125 13.58 -23.41 -35.51
C GLU A 125 12.47 -22.80 -34.60
N TRP A 126 11.30 -22.49 -35.15
CA TRP A 126 10.18 -21.95 -34.38
C TRP A 126 9.56 -22.98 -33.44
N GLU A 127 9.44 -24.23 -33.85
CA GLU A 127 8.99 -25.33 -33.00
C GLU A 127 9.93 -25.55 -31.82
N GLN A 128 11.25 -25.52 -32.06
CA GLN A 128 12.23 -25.62 -30.99
C GLN A 128 12.13 -24.46 -30.00
N GLN A 129 11.99 -23.23 -30.50
CA GLN A 129 11.76 -22.04 -29.66
C GLN A 129 10.45 -22.17 -28.87
N LEU A 130 9.40 -22.70 -29.50
CA LEU A 130 8.10 -22.92 -28.84
C LEU A 130 8.21 -23.94 -27.70
N GLU A 131 8.92 -25.06 -27.92
CA GLU A 131 9.16 -26.11 -26.91
C GLU A 131 9.93 -25.54 -25.70
N ASP A 132 10.91 -24.67 -25.92
CA ASP A 132 11.69 -24.02 -24.86
C ASP A 132 10.81 -23.20 -23.91
N HIS A 133 9.67 -22.71 -24.37
CA HIS A 133 8.67 -21.96 -23.59
C HIS A 133 7.66 -22.85 -22.85
N GLU A 134 7.77 -24.19 -22.92
CA GLU A 134 6.88 -25.15 -22.26
C GLU A 134 5.37 -24.85 -22.51
N PRO A 135 4.89 -24.80 -23.77
CA PRO A 135 3.54 -24.35 -24.10
C PRO A 135 2.44 -25.20 -23.46
N HIS A 136 2.73 -26.46 -23.13
CA HIS A 136 1.82 -27.36 -22.44
C HIS A 136 1.55 -26.95 -20.97
N LYS A 137 2.43 -26.14 -20.36
CA LYS A 137 2.25 -25.63 -18.99
C LYS A 137 1.58 -24.25 -18.94
N MET A 138 1.41 -23.59 -20.09
CA MET A 138 0.87 -22.22 -20.13
C MET A 138 -0.50 -22.13 -19.48
N LYS A 139 -1.43 -23.02 -19.90
CA LYS A 139 -2.80 -23.02 -19.37
C LYS A 139 -2.82 -23.16 -17.84
N SER A 140 -2.08 -24.13 -17.30
CA SER A 140 -2.03 -24.35 -15.85
C SER A 140 -1.35 -23.19 -15.10
N ARG A 141 -0.39 -22.49 -15.72
CA ARG A 141 0.22 -21.28 -15.12
C ARG A 141 -0.78 -20.14 -15.07
N VAL A 142 -1.56 -19.92 -16.14
CA VAL A 142 -2.63 -18.90 -16.17
C VAL A 142 -3.67 -19.20 -15.10
N GLU A 143 -4.21 -20.43 -15.07
CA GLU A 143 -5.21 -20.84 -14.08
C GLU A 143 -4.70 -20.65 -12.65
N ARG A 144 -3.48 -21.09 -12.34
CA ARG A 144 -2.88 -20.95 -11.01
C ARG A 144 -2.73 -19.50 -10.58
N ILE A 145 -2.28 -18.62 -11.47
CA ILE A 145 -2.08 -17.20 -11.13
C ILE A 145 -3.44 -16.51 -10.98
N LEU A 146 -4.40 -16.75 -11.87
CA LEU A 146 -5.74 -16.16 -11.77
C LEU A 146 -6.46 -16.61 -10.49
N MET A 147 -6.40 -17.91 -10.15
CA MET A 147 -6.97 -18.40 -8.88
C MET A 147 -6.28 -17.79 -7.66
N GLY A 148 -4.95 -17.63 -7.69
CA GLY A 148 -4.19 -16.95 -6.65
C GLY A 148 -4.56 -15.48 -6.49
N MET A 149 -4.99 -14.80 -7.55
CA MET A 149 -5.53 -13.45 -7.52
C MET A 149 -6.99 -13.39 -7.03
N GLY A 150 -7.60 -14.53 -6.69
CA GLY A 150 -8.96 -14.61 -6.16
C GLY A 150 -10.05 -14.77 -7.23
N PHE A 151 -9.72 -14.97 -8.51
CA PHE A 151 -10.68 -15.30 -9.55
C PHE A 151 -11.16 -16.75 -9.43
N LYS A 152 -12.40 -17.00 -9.80
CA LYS A 152 -12.98 -18.35 -9.86
C LYS A 152 -12.88 -18.88 -11.29
N ALA A 153 -12.89 -20.20 -11.45
CA ALA A 153 -12.93 -20.82 -12.79
C ALA A 153 -14.12 -20.34 -13.62
N SER A 154 -15.26 -20.03 -13.00
CA SER A 154 -16.45 -19.45 -13.65
C SER A 154 -16.23 -18.04 -14.22
N ASP A 155 -15.18 -17.34 -13.80
CA ASP A 155 -14.88 -15.99 -14.26
C ASP A 155 -14.03 -15.97 -15.53
N PHE A 156 -13.41 -17.11 -15.90
CA PHE A 156 -12.42 -17.18 -16.98
C PHE A 156 -12.97 -16.79 -18.35
N ASP A 157 -14.24 -17.08 -18.61
CA ASP A 157 -14.91 -16.77 -19.88
C ASP A 157 -15.62 -15.40 -19.88
N ARG A 158 -15.58 -14.67 -18.74
CA ARG A 158 -16.20 -13.34 -18.62
C ARG A 158 -15.35 -12.28 -19.31
N ASP A 159 -16.00 -11.27 -19.90
CA ASP A 159 -15.31 -10.11 -20.46
C ASP A 159 -14.60 -9.29 -19.36
N THR A 160 -13.35 -8.89 -19.66
CA THR A 160 -12.55 -8.08 -18.70
C THR A 160 -13.17 -6.73 -18.40
N GLY A 161 -13.98 -6.17 -19.31
CA GLY A 161 -14.72 -4.92 -19.09
C GLY A 161 -15.84 -5.01 -18.05
N GLU A 162 -16.31 -6.21 -17.71
CA GLU A 162 -17.32 -6.41 -16.66
C GLU A 162 -16.76 -6.30 -15.23
N PHE A 163 -15.43 -6.31 -15.09
CA PHE A 163 -14.77 -6.27 -13.81
C PHE A 163 -14.56 -4.83 -13.33
N SER A 164 -14.73 -4.61 -12.02
CA SER A 164 -14.44 -3.30 -11.42
C SER A 164 -12.95 -2.94 -11.52
N GLY A 165 -12.60 -1.65 -11.35
CA GLY A 165 -11.22 -1.17 -11.45
C GLY A 165 -10.23 -1.95 -10.58
N GLY A 166 -10.60 -2.32 -9.35
CA GLY A 166 -9.76 -3.14 -8.48
C GLY A 166 -9.51 -4.55 -9.04
N TRP A 167 -10.50 -5.17 -9.66
CA TRP A 167 -10.33 -6.45 -10.35
C TRP A 167 -9.49 -6.32 -11.63
N GLN A 168 -9.64 -5.22 -12.37
CA GLN A 168 -8.79 -4.94 -13.55
C GLN A 168 -7.31 -4.77 -13.15
N MET A 169 -7.03 -4.15 -11.99
CA MET A 169 -5.67 -4.09 -11.45
C MET A 169 -5.11 -5.49 -11.11
N ARG A 170 -5.94 -6.40 -10.60
CA ARG A 170 -5.55 -7.81 -10.37
C ARG A 170 -5.27 -8.54 -11.69
N ILE A 171 -6.04 -8.29 -12.76
CA ILE A 171 -5.79 -8.83 -14.10
C ILE A 171 -4.42 -8.35 -14.60
N ALA A 172 -4.13 -7.06 -14.47
CA ALA A 172 -2.86 -6.48 -14.87
C ALA A 172 -1.69 -7.06 -14.09
N LEU A 173 -1.84 -7.24 -12.77
CA LEU A 173 -0.83 -7.90 -11.94
C LEU A 173 -0.62 -9.35 -12.37
N ALA A 174 -1.69 -10.12 -12.59
CA ALA A 174 -1.62 -11.49 -13.08
C ALA A 174 -0.85 -11.57 -14.41
N LYS A 175 -1.18 -10.69 -15.36
CA LYS A 175 -0.50 -10.59 -16.66
C LYS A 175 1.00 -10.28 -16.49
N LEU A 176 1.34 -9.34 -15.61
CA LEU A 176 2.72 -8.98 -15.30
C LEU A 176 3.51 -10.17 -14.71
N LEU A 177 2.91 -10.92 -13.79
CA LEU A 177 3.54 -12.12 -13.21
C LEU A 177 3.72 -13.25 -14.24
N LEU A 178 2.79 -13.38 -15.20
CA LEU A 178 2.88 -14.33 -16.31
C LEU A 178 4.00 -13.98 -17.28
N GLN A 179 4.21 -12.70 -17.58
CA GLN A 179 5.30 -12.20 -18.43
C GLN A 179 6.70 -12.51 -17.88
N ASN A 180 6.81 -12.66 -16.56
CA ASN A 180 8.05 -13.02 -15.86
C ASN A 180 9.27 -12.17 -16.27
N PRO A 181 9.21 -10.81 -16.24
CA PRO A 181 10.28 -9.95 -16.70
C PRO A 181 11.52 -10.01 -15.80
N SER A 182 12.70 -9.55 -16.28
CA SER A 182 13.94 -9.52 -15.50
C SER A 182 13.86 -8.63 -14.25
N LEU A 183 13.04 -7.57 -14.30
CA LEU A 183 12.75 -6.66 -13.19
C LEU A 183 11.24 -6.40 -13.13
N ILE A 184 10.63 -6.66 -11.98
CA ILE A 184 9.27 -6.24 -11.67
C ILE A 184 9.30 -4.96 -10.82
N ILE A 185 8.51 -3.98 -11.20
CA ILE A 185 8.26 -2.75 -10.44
C ILE A 185 6.79 -2.70 -10.07
N LEU A 186 6.51 -2.65 -8.76
CA LEU A 186 5.15 -2.62 -8.22
C LEU A 186 4.93 -1.31 -7.45
N ASP A 187 3.96 -0.52 -7.87
CA ASP A 187 3.56 0.72 -7.19
C ASP A 187 2.21 0.49 -6.50
N GLU A 188 2.22 0.35 -5.16
CA GLU A 188 1.08 0.07 -4.29
C GLU A 188 0.24 -1.18 -4.70
N PRO A 189 0.86 -2.36 -4.89
CA PRO A 189 0.16 -3.55 -5.40
C PRO A 189 -0.89 -4.11 -4.43
N THR A 190 -0.82 -3.75 -3.15
CA THR A 190 -1.67 -4.29 -2.09
C THR A 190 -3.04 -3.61 -1.99
N ASN A 191 -3.21 -2.39 -2.57
CA ASN A 191 -4.42 -1.58 -2.39
C ASN A 191 -5.72 -2.24 -2.89
N HIS A 192 -5.64 -3.19 -3.82
CA HIS A 192 -6.81 -3.83 -4.43
C HIS A 192 -6.90 -5.33 -4.12
N LEU A 193 -5.97 -5.85 -3.29
CA LEU A 193 -5.93 -7.26 -2.91
C LEU A 193 -6.62 -7.46 -1.56
N ASP A 194 -7.41 -8.54 -1.44
CA ASP A 194 -7.81 -9.00 -0.13
C ASP A 194 -6.64 -9.74 0.57
N ILE A 195 -6.75 -9.96 1.87
CA ILE A 195 -5.68 -10.54 2.70
C ILE A 195 -5.20 -11.90 2.15
N ILE A 196 -6.10 -12.72 1.61
CA ILE A 196 -5.78 -14.04 1.06
C ILE A 196 -4.99 -13.91 -0.25
N SER A 197 -5.48 -13.08 -1.18
CA SER A 197 -4.79 -12.80 -2.45
C SER A 197 -3.44 -12.10 -2.21
N GLN A 198 -3.37 -11.18 -1.24
CA GLN A 198 -2.13 -10.51 -0.86
C GLN A 198 -1.10 -11.53 -0.36
N HIS A 199 -1.49 -12.43 0.55
CA HIS A 199 -0.60 -13.47 1.06
C HIS A 199 -0.10 -14.39 -0.07
N TRP A 200 -0.97 -14.76 -1.02
CA TRP A 200 -0.57 -15.55 -2.18
C TRP A 200 0.47 -14.81 -3.05
N VAL A 201 0.29 -13.50 -3.28
CA VAL A 201 1.26 -12.66 -4.02
C VAL A 201 2.60 -12.58 -3.27
N GLU A 202 2.58 -12.42 -1.95
CA GLU A 202 3.79 -12.46 -1.10
C GLU A 202 4.59 -13.74 -1.32
N GLN A 203 3.92 -14.90 -1.25
CA GLN A 203 4.55 -16.19 -1.47
C GLN A 203 5.10 -16.34 -2.89
N TYR A 204 4.36 -15.89 -3.90
CA TYR A 204 4.82 -15.90 -5.29
C TYR A 204 6.07 -15.04 -5.46
N LEU A 205 6.06 -13.79 -4.96
CA LEU A 205 7.17 -12.87 -5.08
C LEU A 205 8.41 -13.31 -4.30
N LYS A 206 8.28 -14.00 -3.17
CA LYS A 206 9.41 -14.60 -2.44
C LYS A 206 10.21 -15.58 -3.31
N HIS A 207 9.55 -16.31 -4.18
CA HIS A 207 10.17 -17.32 -5.06
C HIS A 207 10.49 -16.79 -6.47
N TYR A 208 10.20 -15.52 -6.71
CA TYR A 208 10.48 -14.88 -8.00
C TYR A 208 11.98 -14.84 -8.29
N GLN A 209 12.40 -15.19 -9.52
CA GLN A 209 13.82 -15.30 -9.86
C GLN A 209 14.46 -14.00 -10.34
N GLY A 210 13.67 -13.04 -10.82
CA GLY A 210 14.11 -11.71 -11.24
C GLY A 210 14.28 -10.73 -10.08
N ALA A 211 14.67 -9.51 -10.40
CA ALA A 211 14.71 -8.40 -9.44
C ALA A 211 13.30 -7.83 -9.18
N LEU A 212 13.14 -7.23 -8.01
CA LEU A 212 11.88 -6.65 -7.55
C LEU A 212 12.12 -5.26 -6.96
N ILE A 213 11.33 -4.27 -7.37
CA ILE A 213 11.21 -2.97 -6.71
C ILE A 213 9.75 -2.80 -6.31
N VAL A 214 9.52 -2.53 -5.03
CA VAL A 214 8.18 -2.32 -4.48
C VAL A 214 8.08 -0.97 -3.80
N ILE A 215 7.03 -0.23 -4.13
CA ILE A 215 6.51 0.86 -3.32
C ILE A 215 5.24 0.33 -2.67
N SER A 216 5.15 0.35 -1.34
CA SER A 216 3.94 -0.01 -0.62
C SER A 216 3.85 0.73 0.71
N HIS A 217 2.64 0.97 1.14
CA HIS A 217 2.30 1.45 2.48
C HIS A 217 1.90 0.32 3.44
N ASP A 218 2.04 -0.92 3.02
CA ASP A 218 1.91 -2.12 3.85
C ASP A 218 3.27 -2.59 4.35
N ARG A 219 3.50 -2.41 5.66
CA ARG A 219 4.77 -2.78 6.31
C ARG A 219 5.02 -4.28 6.29
N ALA A 220 3.98 -5.10 6.56
CA ALA A 220 4.11 -6.56 6.58
C ALA A 220 4.51 -7.07 5.19
N PHE A 221 3.86 -6.57 4.14
CA PHE A 221 4.19 -6.91 2.76
C PHE A 221 5.64 -6.55 2.42
N LEU A 222 6.10 -5.33 2.74
CA LEU A 222 7.49 -4.93 2.48
C LEU A 222 8.49 -5.82 3.23
N ASP A 223 8.23 -6.14 4.49
CA ASP A 223 9.12 -6.97 5.32
C ASP A 223 9.23 -8.41 4.79
N GLU A 224 8.15 -8.92 4.18
CA GLU A 224 8.09 -10.28 3.64
C GLU A 224 8.77 -10.43 2.26
N VAL A 225 8.68 -9.40 1.39
CA VAL A 225 9.10 -9.52 -0.01
C VAL A 225 10.42 -8.81 -0.33
N THR A 226 10.96 -7.99 0.60
CA THR A 226 12.18 -7.20 0.36
C THR A 226 13.28 -7.48 1.38
N ASP A 227 14.53 -7.38 0.94
CA ASP A 227 15.75 -7.54 1.75
C ASP A 227 16.69 -6.32 1.68
N ARG A 228 16.30 -5.32 0.90
CA ARG A 228 17.02 -4.06 0.75
C ARG A 228 16.05 -2.90 0.70
N THR A 229 16.35 -1.80 1.41
CA THR A 229 15.51 -0.60 1.41
C THR A 229 16.26 0.58 0.81
N LEU A 230 15.65 1.26 -0.15
CA LEU A 230 16.12 2.53 -0.71
C LEU A 230 15.23 3.66 -0.19
N GLU A 231 15.81 4.57 0.61
CA GLU A 231 15.13 5.76 1.10
C GLU A 231 15.41 6.96 0.18
N LEU A 232 14.34 7.53 -0.37
CA LEU A 232 14.40 8.79 -1.11
C LEU A 232 14.01 9.95 -0.20
N LYS A 233 15.01 10.75 0.21
CA LYS A 233 14.82 11.81 1.18
C LYS A 233 15.61 13.07 0.82
N MET A 234 14.91 14.21 0.71
CA MET A 234 15.51 15.53 0.42
C MET A 234 16.41 15.55 -0.83
N GLY A 235 16.11 14.71 -1.82
CA GLY A 235 16.87 14.62 -3.06
C GLY A 235 18.02 13.62 -3.03
N ASP A 236 18.29 13.00 -1.89
CA ASP A 236 19.30 11.95 -1.74
C ASP A 236 18.65 10.56 -1.74
N LEU A 237 19.38 9.57 -2.22
CA LEU A 237 18.99 8.16 -2.21
C LEU A 237 19.91 7.37 -1.28
N ASN A 238 19.36 6.96 -0.14
CA ASN A 238 20.08 6.17 0.86
C ASN A 238 19.75 4.69 0.73
N SER A 239 20.75 3.81 0.75
CA SER A 239 20.57 2.37 0.69
C SER A 239 20.84 1.72 2.04
N PHE A 240 19.90 0.87 2.48
CA PHE A 240 19.96 0.06 3.70
C PHE A 240 19.92 -1.42 3.31
N LYS A 241 20.85 -2.21 3.84
CA LYS A 241 20.90 -3.66 3.63
C LYS A 241 20.00 -4.34 4.67
N GLY A 242 18.74 -4.45 4.36
CA GLY A 242 17.70 -5.03 5.20
C GLY A 242 16.31 -4.59 4.73
N ASN A 243 15.29 -5.27 5.25
CA ASN A 243 13.88 -4.99 4.98
C ASN A 243 13.42 -3.66 5.62
N TYR A 244 12.14 -3.35 5.48
CA TYR A 244 11.58 -2.10 5.98
C TYR A 244 11.71 -1.94 7.51
N SER A 245 11.48 -2.99 8.28
CA SER A 245 11.64 -2.96 9.75
C SER A 245 13.08 -2.70 10.18
N TYR A 246 14.05 -3.27 9.48
CA TYR A 246 15.47 -2.96 9.69
C TYR A 246 15.76 -1.49 9.42
N TYR A 247 15.28 -0.95 8.29
CA TYR A 247 15.41 0.46 7.92
C TYR A 247 14.87 1.39 9.02
N VAL A 248 13.66 1.13 9.52
CA VAL A 248 13.04 1.93 10.60
C VAL A 248 13.91 1.93 11.85
N THR A 249 14.36 0.74 12.27
CA THR A 249 15.21 0.58 13.47
C THR A 249 16.56 1.29 13.31
N GLU A 250 17.19 1.14 12.16
CA GLU A 250 18.50 1.74 11.87
C GLU A 250 18.41 3.27 11.75
N THR A 251 17.35 3.78 11.11
CA THR A 251 17.11 5.23 11.00
C THR A 251 16.84 5.85 12.38
N ALA A 252 16.10 5.16 13.25
CA ALA A 252 15.88 5.61 14.63
C ALA A 252 17.20 5.69 15.42
N LYS A 253 18.07 4.67 15.31
CA LYS A 253 19.40 4.67 15.93
C LYS A 253 20.28 5.82 15.43
N ARG A 254 20.32 6.03 14.10
CA ARG A 254 21.09 7.14 13.49
C ARG A 254 20.59 8.49 13.98
N LEU A 255 19.28 8.68 14.10
CA LEU A 255 18.68 9.90 14.61
C LEU A 255 19.06 10.14 16.08
N GLU A 256 19.07 9.10 16.91
CA GLU A 256 19.50 9.19 18.31
C GLU A 256 20.97 9.60 18.45
N ILE A 257 21.85 9.00 17.64
CA ILE A 257 23.27 9.37 17.58
C ILE A 257 23.42 10.84 17.17
N LEU A 258 22.69 11.26 16.12
CA LEU A 258 22.71 12.64 15.64
C LEU A 258 22.22 13.63 16.69
N ARG A 259 21.17 13.28 17.46
CA ARG A 259 20.67 14.10 18.59
C ARG A 259 21.70 14.24 19.69
N LYS A 260 22.40 13.16 20.06
CA LYS A 260 23.48 13.20 21.04
C LYS A 260 24.65 14.08 20.57
N ALA A 261 25.06 13.92 19.30
CA ALA A 261 26.11 14.74 18.70
C ALA A 261 25.72 16.23 18.67
N TYR A 262 24.49 16.55 18.28
CA TYR A 262 23.98 17.92 18.32
C TYR A 262 23.97 18.51 19.73
N ALA A 263 23.47 17.77 20.71
CA ALA A 263 23.43 18.23 22.09
C ALA A 263 24.84 18.54 22.61
N ASN A 264 25.82 17.69 22.31
CA ASN A 264 27.22 17.92 22.65
C ASN A 264 27.79 19.17 21.95
N GLN A 265 27.54 19.33 20.66
CA GLN A 265 27.96 20.51 19.90
C GLN A 265 27.33 21.79 20.46
N GLN A 266 26.03 21.78 20.79
CA GLN A 266 25.35 22.95 21.37
C GLN A 266 25.96 23.33 22.72
N LYS A 267 26.33 22.33 23.54
CA LYS A 267 27.05 22.56 24.81
C LYS A 267 28.40 23.21 24.57
N GLU A 268 29.19 22.70 23.64
CA GLU A 268 30.50 23.26 23.27
C GLU A 268 30.37 24.69 22.74
N ILE A 269 29.40 24.94 21.83
CA ILE A 269 29.11 26.29 21.29
C ILE A 269 28.76 27.25 22.46
N LYS A 270 27.95 26.81 23.41
CA LYS A 270 27.59 27.61 24.57
C LYS A 270 28.82 27.93 25.43
N GLU A 271 29.64 26.95 25.76
CA GLU A 271 30.90 27.15 26.55
C GLU A 271 31.85 28.13 25.86
N ILE A 272 32.02 28.01 24.52
CA ILE A 272 32.84 28.93 23.73
C ILE A 272 32.26 30.35 23.79
N LYS A 273 30.94 30.52 23.61
CA LYS A 273 30.27 31.82 23.67
C LYS A 273 30.37 32.46 25.04
N ASP A 274 30.16 31.69 26.10
CA ASP A 274 30.27 32.15 27.48
C ASP A 274 31.70 32.60 27.81
N TRP A 275 32.69 31.85 27.32
CA TRP A 275 34.10 32.21 27.48
C TRP A 275 34.44 33.50 26.70
N ILE A 276 33.98 33.64 25.43
CA ILE A 276 34.17 34.88 24.64
C ILE A 276 33.54 36.05 25.35
N THR A 277 32.31 35.93 25.87
CA THR A 277 31.59 37.00 26.57
C THR A 277 32.36 37.45 27.83
N ARG A 278 32.89 36.48 28.63
CA ARG A 278 33.65 36.74 29.88
C ARG A 278 34.95 37.49 29.63
N PHE A 279 35.64 37.22 28.49
CA PHE A 279 36.95 37.77 28.23
C PHE A 279 37.00 38.82 27.12
N ARG A 280 35.83 39.21 26.56
CA ARG A 280 35.74 40.16 25.44
C ARG A 280 36.36 41.54 25.72
N SER A 281 36.27 42.01 26.95
CA SER A 281 36.83 43.31 27.40
C SER A 281 38.29 43.23 27.87
N ASN A 282 38.90 42.05 27.92
CA ASN A 282 40.24 41.86 28.40
C ASN A 282 41.29 42.03 27.28
N VAL A 283 42.00 43.17 27.27
CA VAL A 283 42.99 43.51 26.26
C VAL A 283 44.08 42.43 26.11
N LYS A 284 44.56 41.84 27.21
CA LYS A 284 45.60 40.80 27.19
C LYS A 284 45.12 39.48 26.56
N LYS A 285 43.81 39.25 26.48
CA LYS A 285 43.24 38.04 25.86
C LYS A 285 42.58 38.29 24.49
N ALA A 286 42.68 39.49 23.95
CA ALA A 286 42.04 39.87 22.66
C ALA A 286 42.35 38.93 21.52
N SER A 287 43.63 38.52 21.36
CA SER A 287 44.04 37.56 20.31
C SER A 287 43.38 36.18 20.48
N MET A 288 43.28 35.67 21.72
CA MET A 288 42.62 34.39 22.01
C MET A 288 41.12 34.46 21.77
N VAL A 289 40.45 35.59 22.09
CA VAL A 289 39.05 35.83 21.82
C VAL A 289 38.79 35.80 20.30
N GLN A 290 39.59 36.49 19.53
CA GLN A 290 39.52 36.50 18.04
C GLN A 290 39.71 35.07 17.46
N SER A 291 40.67 34.31 18.00
CA SER A 291 40.90 32.92 17.57
C SER A 291 39.68 32.04 17.81
N ARG A 292 39.06 32.15 19.00
CA ARG A 292 37.85 31.36 19.32
C ARG A 292 36.62 31.78 18.53
N ILE A 293 36.45 33.07 18.20
CA ILE A 293 35.42 33.54 17.29
C ILE A 293 35.62 32.94 15.91
N LYS A 294 36.88 32.92 15.39
CA LYS A 294 37.17 32.28 14.11
C LYS A 294 36.89 30.78 14.10
N SER A 295 37.23 30.09 15.20
CA SER A 295 36.93 28.65 15.36
C SER A 295 35.43 28.40 15.37
N LEU A 296 34.64 29.21 16.10
CA LEU A 296 33.18 29.09 16.15
C LEU A 296 32.56 29.32 14.76
N ASN A 297 33.05 30.30 14.00
CA ASN A 297 32.52 30.59 12.66
C ASN A 297 32.93 29.56 11.60
N LYS A 298 33.95 28.74 11.86
CA LYS A 298 34.36 27.62 10.99
C LYS A 298 33.70 26.30 11.36
N MET A 299 32.98 26.23 12.49
CA MET A 299 32.34 25.01 12.96
C MET A 299 31.16 24.67 12.05
N GLU A 300 31.18 23.49 11.45
CA GLU A 300 30.03 22.96 10.73
C GLU A 300 28.91 22.62 11.69
N LEU A 301 27.77 23.30 11.54
CA LEU A 301 26.65 23.11 12.44
C LEU A 301 25.86 21.84 12.08
N ILE A 302 25.72 20.96 13.05
CA ILE A 302 24.86 19.78 12.93
C ILE A 302 23.42 20.29 12.88
N THR A 303 22.70 19.90 11.83
CA THR A 303 21.25 20.18 11.70
C THR A 303 20.47 18.91 12.02
N ILE A 304 19.52 19.01 12.92
CA ILE A 304 18.57 17.92 13.20
C ILE A 304 17.32 18.17 12.37
N PRO A 305 16.78 17.14 11.69
CA PRO A 305 15.44 17.23 11.13
C PRO A 305 14.46 17.66 12.24
N ARG A 306 13.56 18.59 11.93
CA ARG A 306 12.56 19.03 12.90
C ARG A 306 11.73 17.82 13.32
N ASP A 307 11.63 17.57 14.64
CA ASP A 307 10.71 16.59 15.18
C ASP A 307 9.29 17.00 14.77
N GLU A 308 8.62 16.16 14.02
CA GLU A 308 7.17 16.22 13.92
C GLU A 308 6.65 15.95 15.33
N LYS A 309 6.13 16.98 16.00
CA LYS A 309 5.57 16.83 17.34
C LYS A 309 4.48 15.76 17.27
N LYS A 310 4.66 14.64 17.97
CA LYS A 310 3.57 13.69 18.17
C LYS A 310 2.42 14.44 18.86
N MET A 311 1.33 14.68 18.16
CA MET A 311 0.13 15.22 18.76
C MET A 311 -0.70 14.07 19.30
N PHE A 312 -1.02 14.12 20.59
CA PHE A 312 -1.90 13.16 21.22
C PHE A 312 -3.35 13.56 20.92
N PHE A 313 -4.09 12.65 20.34
CA PHE A 313 -5.53 12.76 20.20
C PHE A 313 -6.20 11.99 21.34
N ARG A 314 -7.28 12.55 21.90
CA ARG A 314 -8.18 11.87 22.82
C ARG A 314 -9.57 11.86 22.22
N PHE A 315 -10.20 10.71 22.21
CA PHE A 315 -11.62 10.62 21.82
C PHE A 315 -12.50 11.39 22.80
N PRO A 316 -13.57 12.02 22.29
CA PRO A 316 -14.61 12.61 23.14
C PRO A 316 -15.20 11.53 24.08
N LYS A 317 -15.61 11.94 25.26
CA LYS A 317 -16.29 11.05 26.19
C LYS A 317 -17.62 10.62 25.61
N SER A 318 -17.87 9.32 25.61
CA SER A 318 -19.13 8.71 25.17
C SER A 318 -19.83 8.00 26.33
N PRO A 319 -21.15 7.86 26.28
CA PRO A 319 -21.88 7.11 27.30
C PRO A 319 -21.42 5.65 27.34
N PRO A 320 -21.44 4.98 28.51
CA PRO A 320 -21.10 3.57 28.60
C PRO A 320 -22.13 2.72 27.83
N ALA A 321 -21.66 1.91 26.87
CA ALA A 321 -22.48 0.96 26.15
C ALA A 321 -22.92 -0.20 27.06
N SER A 322 -24.04 -0.86 26.72
CA SER A 322 -24.46 -2.12 27.31
C SER A 322 -23.48 -3.26 27.01
N ALA A 323 -23.57 -4.38 27.72
CA ALA A 323 -22.73 -5.56 27.51
C ALA A 323 -22.82 -6.10 26.07
N LYS A 324 -24.04 -6.10 25.51
CA LYS A 324 -24.28 -6.43 24.09
C LYS A 324 -24.35 -5.13 23.30
N VAL A 325 -23.51 -4.98 22.31
CA VAL A 325 -23.43 -3.76 21.48
C VAL A 325 -24.22 -3.90 20.19
N ILE A 326 -24.05 -5.01 19.48
CA ILE A 326 -24.82 -5.33 18.26
C ILE A 326 -25.24 -6.81 18.35
N THR A 327 -26.51 -7.09 18.03
CA THR A 327 -27.03 -8.46 17.86
C THR A 327 -27.71 -8.55 16.51
N ILE A 328 -27.30 -9.51 15.70
CA ILE A 328 -27.89 -9.81 14.40
C ILE A 328 -28.44 -11.21 14.47
N THR A 329 -29.71 -11.39 14.06
CA THR A 329 -30.38 -12.68 14.07
C THR A 329 -31.04 -12.93 12.72
N GLY A 330 -30.66 -14.03 12.06
CA GLY A 330 -31.23 -14.49 10.81
C GLY A 330 -31.12 -13.49 9.66
N LEU A 331 -30.04 -12.72 9.57
CA LEU A 331 -29.87 -11.68 8.55
C LEU A 331 -29.84 -12.27 7.14
N GLU A 332 -30.74 -11.75 6.29
CA GLU A 332 -30.80 -12.07 4.87
C GLU A 332 -30.51 -10.83 4.03
N LYS A 333 -29.56 -10.94 3.11
CA LYS A 333 -29.19 -9.87 2.17
C LYS A 333 -28.85 -10.43 0.80
N ALA A 334 -29.48 -9.90 -0.24
CA ALA A 334 -29.18 -10.20 -1.62
C ALA A 334 -29.19 -8.94 -2.49
N TYR A 335 -28.46 -8.96 -3.59
CA TYR A 335 -28.49 -7.98 -4.67
C TYR A 335 -28.91 -8.70 -5.96
N GLY A 336 -30.20 -8.55 -6.32
CA GLY A 336 -30.77 -9.37 -7.42
C GLY A 336 -30.68 -10.85 -7.07
N ASP A 337 -30.08 -11.64 -7.96
CA ASP A 337 -29.88 -13.09 -7.76
C ASP A 337 -28.64 -13.43 -6.92
N ASN A 338 -27.81 -12.44 -6.57
CA ASN A 338 -26.59 -12.66 -5.80
C ASN A 338 -26.88 -12.58 -4.29
N VAL A 339 -26.97 -13.74 -3.65
CA VAL A 339 -27.18 -13.87 -2.19
C VAL A 339 -25.85 -13.61 -1.47
N ILE A 340 -25.85 -12.61 -0.58
CA ILE A 340 -24.68 -12.24 0.25
C ILE A 340 -24.76 -12.92 1.61
N PHE A 341 -25.90 -12.78 2.30
CA PHE A 341 -26.16 -13.41 3.59
C PHE A 341 -27.48 -14.18 3.53
N ASP A 342 -27.48 -15.39 4.11
CA ASP A 342 -28.63 -16.28 4.20
C ASP A 342 -28.72 -16.81 5.64
N GLY A 343 -29.42 -16.08 6.50
CA GLY A 343 -29.62 -16.47 7.90
C GLY A 343 -28.39 -16.22 8.80
N LEU A 344 -27.67 -15.09 8.60
CA LEU A 344 -26.51 -14.76 9.44
C LEU A 344 -26.90 -14.41 10.87
N ASP A 345 -26.31 -15.10 11.84
CA ASP A 345 -26.36 -14.78 13.27
C ASP A 345 -25.00 -14.25 13.74
N LEU A 346 -24.99 -13.08 14.40
CA LEU A 346 -23.77 -12.46 14.90
C LEU A 346 -24.06 -11.69 16.19
N ARG A 347 -23.15 -11.83 17.17
CA ARG A 347 -23.19 -11.06 18.40
C ARG A 347 -21.85 -10.38 18.63
N ILE A 348 -21.89 -9.08 18.93
CA ILE A 348 -20.74 -8.24 19.25
C ILE A 348 -20.94 -7.67 20.65
N ASP A 349 -19.96 -7.91 21.50
CA ASP A 349 -19.98 -7.50 22.89
C ASP A 349 -19.14 -6.22 23.11
N LYS A 350 -19.36 -5.58 24.26
CA LYS A 350 -18.62 -4.37 24.65
C LYS A 350 -17.12 -4.65 24.75
N GLY A 351 -16.32 -3.79 24.13
CA GLY A 351 -14.86 -3.87 24.15
C GLY A 351 -14.28 -4.87 23.13
N ASP A 352 -15.11 -5.50 22.32
CA ASP A 352 -14.65 -6.32 21.20
C ASP A 352 -13.87 -5.47 20.19
N ARG A 353 -12.77 -6.02 19.70
CA ARG A 353 -11.94 -5.45 18.63
C ARG A 353 -11.87 -6.45 17.50
N ILE A 354 -12.69 -6.25 16.49
CA ILE A 354 -12.98 -7.24 15.45
C ILE A 354 -12.43 -6.78 14.11
N ALA A 355 -11.60 -7.61 13.45
CA ALA A 355 -11.32 -7.48 12.02
C ALA A 355 -12.38 -8.27 11.23
N VAL A 356 -12.99 -7.62 10.24
CA VAL A 356 -13.87 -8.29 9.27
C VAL A 356 -13.03 -8.62 8.05
N VAL A 357 -12.76 -9.89 7.82
CA VAL A 357 -11.89 -10.39 6.74
C VAL A 357 -12.67 -11.29 5.80
N GLY A 358 -12.14 -11.52 4.61
CA GLY A 358 -12.73 -12.38 3.59
C GLY A 358 -12.39 -11.91 2.18
N VAL A 359 -12.70 -12.71 1.19
CA VAL A 359 -12.45 -12.39 -0.21
C VAL A 359 -13.21 -11.14 -0.67
N ASN A 360 -12.72 -10.49 -1.71
CA ASN A 360 -13.43 -9.33 -2.26
C ASN A 360 -14.79 -9.76 -2.83
N GLY A 361 -15.82 -8.96 -2.53
CA GLY A 361 -17.21 -9.28 -2.88
C GLY A 361 -17.94 -10.21 -1.91
N ALA A 362 -17.32 -10.69 -0.82
CA ALA A 362 -17.96 -11.54 0.19
C ALA A 362 -19.01 -10.80 1.05
N GLY A 363 -19.13 -9.47 0.94
CA GLY A 363 -20.11 -8.68 1.68
C GLY A 363 -19.57 -7.97 2.92
N LYS A 364 -18.26 -7.83 3.11
CA LYS A 364 -17.65 -7.14 4.27
C LYS A 364 -18.19 -5.72 4.48
N SER A 365 -18.10 -4.87 3.47
CA SER A 365 -18.62 -3.49 3.52
C SER A 365 -20.16 -3.46 3.59
N THR A 366 -20.84 -4.43 2.98
CA THR A 366 -22.29 -4.59 3.12
C THR A 366 -22.69 -4.85 4.57
N LEU A 367 -21.98 -5.78 5.25
CA LEU A 367 -22.20 -6.06 6.67
C LEU A 367 -21.94 -4.82 7.53
N ALA A 368 -20.84 -4.10 7.28
CA ALA A 368 -20.51 -2.86 7.98
C ALA A 368 -21.62 -1.80 7.82
N ARG A 369 -22.13 -1.59 6.60
CA ARG A 369 -23.23 -0.65 6.32
C ARG A 369 -24.55 -1.09 6.95
N ILE A 370 -24.86 -2.39 6.96
CA ILE A 370 -26.06 -2.92 7.64
C ILE A 370 -25.96 -2.68 9.15
N MET A 371 -24.82 -2.98 9.77
CA MET A 371 -24.60 -2.71 11.21
C MET A 371 -24.67 -1.22 11.53
N ALA A 372 -24.24 -0.36 10.61
CA ALA A 372 -24.36 1.09 10.74
C ALA A 372 -25.79 1.63 10.50
N GLY A 373 -26.74 0.78 10.08
CA GLY A 373 -28.12 1.19 9.76
C GLY A 373 -28.28 1.97 8.46
N ILE A 374 -27.28 1.92 7.57
CA ILE A 374 -27.26 2.68 6.29
C ILE A 374 -27.80 1.82 5.15
N GLU A 375 -27.50 0.52 5.15
CA GLU A 375 -27.87 -0.42 4.11
C GLU A 375 -29.13 -1.22 4.53
N PRO A 376 -30.20 -1.24 3.71
CA PRO A 376 -31.37 -2.07 3.99
C PRO A 376 -31.08 -3.56 3.73
N TYR A 377 -31.81 -4.44 4.41
CA TYR A 377 -31.76 -5.90 4.29
C TYR A 377 -33.16 -6.50 4.13
N GLN A 378 -33.24 -7.75 3.65
CA GLN A 378 -34.50 -8.36 3.27
C GLN A 378 -35.15 -9.16 4.42
N GLY A 379 -34.37 -9.81 5.28
CA GLY A 379 -34.87 -10.64 6.38
C GLY A 379 -33.99 -10.58 7.61
N GLY A 380 -34.49 -11.05 8.73
CA GLY A 380 -33.80 -11.03 10.01
C GLY A 380 -33.98 -9.74 10.81
N THR A 381 -33.16 -9.59 11.86
CA THR A 381 -33.15 -8.41 12.73
C THR A 381 -31.72 -7.96 13.05
N VAL A 382 -31.51 -6.65 13.15
CA VAL A 382 -30.28 -6.02 13.63
C VAL A 382 -30.63 -5.09 14.78
N GLU A 383 -30.19 -5.45 15.98
CA GLU A 383 -30.53 -4.74 17.22
C GLU A 383 -29.27 -4.10 17.81
N LEU A 384 -29.33 -2.80 18.09
CA LEU A 384 -28.30 -2.08 18.83
C LEU A 384 -28.59 -2.19 20.34
N GLY A 385 -27.56 -2.41 21.12
CA GLY A 385 -27.63 -2.40 22.57
C GLY A 385 -28.03 -1.04 23.14
N ILE A 386 -28.57 -1.02 24.36
CA ILE A 386 -28.93 0.22 25.05
C ILE A 386 -27.73 1.15 25.18
N ASN A 387 -27.93 2.45 24.90
CA ASN A 387 -26.90 3.49 24.88
C ASN A 387 -25.75 3.25 23.88
N THR A 388 -25.93 2.37 22.89
CA THR A 388 -24.95 2.23 21.81
C THR A 388 -25.01 3.46 20.90
N VAL A 389 -23.87 4.17 20.79
CA VAL A 389 -23.68 5.31 19.89
C VAL A 389 -22.66 4.88 18.84
N LEU A 390 -23.14 4.72 17.60
CA LEU A 390 -22.32 4.29 16.48
C LEU A 390 -21.56 5.47 15.85
N GLY A 391 -20.26 5.28 15.63
CA GLY A 391 -19.47 6.06 14.70
C GLY A 391 -19.17 5.19 13.48
N TYR A 392 -19.53 5.63 12.28
CA TYR A 392 -19.27 4.92 11.05
C TYR A 392 -18.36 5.74 10.13
N PHE A 393 -17.31 5.12 9.66
CA PHE A 393 -16.42 5.66 8.64
C PHE A 393 -16.55 4.83 7.36
N ALA A 394 -16.98 5.47 6.27
CA ALA A 394 -17.07 4.86 4.95
C ALA A 394 -15.91 5.28 4.06
N GLN A 395 -15.50 4.42 3.16
CA GLN A 395 -14.49 4.71 2.15
C GLN A 395 -14.84 5.95 1.29
N SER A 396 -16.15 6.18 1.03
CA SER A 396 -16.63 7.31 0.20
C SER A 396 -16.70 8.67 0.93
N GLN A 397 -16.53 8.70 2.27
CA GLN A 397 -16.71 9.95 3.03
C GLN A 397 -15.69 11.05 2.67
N ALA A 398 -14.56 10.69 2.08
CA ALA A 398 -13.61 11.67 1.55
C ALA A 398 -14.18 12.50 0.37
N GLU A 399 -15.16 11.96 -0.36
CA GLU A 399 -15.84 12.64 -1.48
C GLU A 399 -16.95 13.58 -1.01
N GLU A 400 -17.46 13.38 0.22
CA GLU A 400 -18.54 14.15 0.82
C GLU A 400 -18.08 15.46 1.49
N LEU A 401 -16.77 15.73 1.50
CA LEU A 401 -16.23 16.96 2.08
C LEU A 401 -16.69 18.18 1.28
N ASN A 402 -17.11 19.24 1.99
CA ASN A 402 -17.52 20.48 1.34
C ASN A 402 -16.29 21.19 0.70
N PRO A 403 -16.23 21.33 -0.64
CA PRO A 403 -15.07 21.88 -1.33
C PRO A 403 -14.81 23.37 -1.03
N ALA A 404 -15.79 24.09 -0.48
CA ALA A 404 -15.67 25.50 -0.12
C ALA A 404 -15.01 25.73 1.24
N ASN A 405 -15.10 24.76 2.16
CA ASN A 405 -14.56 24.84 3.52
C ASN A 405 -13.04 24.66 3.54
N THR A 406 -12.40 25.24 4.53
CA THR A 406 -11.04 24.86 4.91
C THR A 406 -11.05 23.51 5.66
N VAL A 407 -9.90 22.85 5.73
CA VAL A 407 -9.73 21.62 6.50
C VAL A 407 -10.20 21.78 7.96
N LEU A 408 -9.85 22.91 8.59
CA LEU A 408 -10.24 23.19 9.96
C LEU A 408 -11.75 23.40 10.10
N GLU A 409 -12.35 24.25 9.25
CA GLU A 409 -13.81 24.50 9.25
C GLU A 409 -14.61 23.22 9.06
N GLU A 410 -14.13 22.32 8.19
CA GLU A 410 -14.80 21.05 7.92
C GLU A 410 -14.83 20.15 9.16
N VAL A 411 -13.76 20.12 9.95
CA VAL A 411 -13.70 19.34 11.19
C VAL A 411 -14.41 20.05 12.35
N GLU A 412 -14.33 21.39 12.43
CA GLU A 412 -15.07 22.17 13.42
C GLU A 412 -16.58 22.03 13.26
N THR A 413 -17.06 21.95 12.02
CA THR A 413 -18.49 21.69 11.75
C THR A 413 -18.96 20.37 12.32
N ALA A 414 -18.12 19.32 12.27
CA ALA A 414 -18.43 18.02 12.86
C ALA A 414 -18.34 17.99 14.39
N ALA A 415 -17.65 18.96 14.99
CA ALA A 415 -17.49 19.09 16.43
C ALA A 415 -18.64 19.87 17.10
N ILE A 416 -19.56 20.46 16.32
CA ILE A 416 -20.67 21.27 16.86
C ILE A 416 -21.51 20.43 17.82
N GLY A 417 -21.73 20.95 19.03
CA GLY A 417 -22.49 20.27 20.10
C GLY A 417 -21.66 19.29 20.94
N ASN A 418 -20.34 19.24 20.75
CA ASN A 418 -19.42 18.43 21.55
C ASN A 418 -18.32 19.31 22.16
N ASP A 419 -18.52 19.71 23.41
CA ASP A 419 -17.58 20.60 24.15
C ASP A 419 -16.22 19.92 24.45
N ASP A 420 -16.17 18.59 24.45
CA ASP A 420 -14.96 17.81 24.67
C ASP A 420 -14.14 17.60 23.38
N ALA A 421 -14.66 17.98 22.21
CA ALA A 421 -13.99 17.81 20.92
C ALA A 421 -12.79 18.76 20.75
N ASN A 422 -11.71 18.23 20.19
CA ASN A 422 -10.51 18.99 19.87
C ASN A 422 -10.17 18.89 18.37
N PRO A 423 -10.79 19.68 17.48
CA PRO A 423 -10.56 19.65 16.04
C PRO A 423 -9.09 19.83 15.65
N ARG A 424 -8.39 20.81 16.28
CA ARG A 424 -6.97 21.06 16.00
C ARG A 424 -6.07 19.91 16.47
N GLY A 425 -6.42 19.27 17.59
CA GLY A 425 -5.71 18.10 18.11
C GLY A 425 -5.86 16.90 17.16
N ALA A 426 -7.09 16.64 16.68
CA ALA A 426 -7.37 15.57 15.73
C ALA A 426 -6.64 15.78 14.39
N LEU A 427 -6.71 17.00 13.85
CA LEU A 427 -5.99 17.37 12.62
C LEU A 427 -4.48 17.23 12.78
N GLY A 428 -3.93 17.69 13.91
CA GLY A 428 -2.51 17.55 14.20
C GLY A 428 -2.06 16.10 14.37
N ALA A 429 -2.90 15.24 14.98
CA ALA A 429 -2.66 13.81 15.07
C ALA A 429 -2.64 13.14 13.68
N LEU A 430 -3.47 13.63 12.75
CA LEU A 430 -3.52 13.18 11.36
C LEU A 430 -2.58 13.97 10.44
N LEU A 431 -1.53 14.57 11.00
CA LEU A 431 -0.42 15.23 10.30
C LEU A 431 -0.81 16.51 9.52
N PHE A 432 -1.90 17.17 9.88
CA PHE A 432 -2.17 18.52 9.41
C PHE A 432 -1.56 19.54 10.37
N SER A 433 -0.64 20.35 9.91
CA SER A 433 0.07 21.33 10.74
C SER A 433 -0.07 22.76 10.20
N GLY A 434 -0.20 23.74 11.09
CA GLY A 434 -0.13 25.16 10.78
C GLY A 434 -1.03 25.56 9.60
N ASP A 435 -0.38 26.01 8.51
CA ASP A 435 -1.07 26.52 7.31
C ASP A 435 -1.82 25.43 6.53
N GLU A 436 -1.50 24.15 6.73
CA GLU A 436 -2.20 23.06 6.05
C GLU A 436 -3.65 22.91 6.50
N ALA A 437 -3.92 23.19 7.77
CA ALA A 437 -5.29 23.22 8.30
C ALA A 437 -6.16 24.34 7.70
N LEU A 438 -5.55 25.34 7.10
CA LEU A 438 -6.23 26.47 6.45
C LEU A 438 -6.40 26.30 4.94
N LYS A 439 -5.86 25.22 4.35
CA LYS A 439 -6.10 24.88 2.94
C LYS A 439 -7.58 24.55 2.72
N LYS A 440 -8.11 24.88 1.55
CA LYS A 440 -9.43 24.42 1.14
C LYS A 440 -9.44 22.93 0.86
N THR A 441 -10.53 22.26 1.17
CA THR A 441 -10.71 20.82 0.90
C THR A 441 -10.66 20.48 -0.59
N SER A 442 -11.01 21.46 -1.46
CA SER A 442 -10.96 21.31 -2.92
C SER A 442 -9.57 21.11 -3.50
N VAL A 443 -8.51 21.57 -2.82
CA VAL A 443 -7.11 21.45 -3.29
C VAL A 443 -6.37 20.26 -2.70
N LEU A 444 -7.04 19.47 -1.86
CA LEU A 444 -6.45 18.31 -1.19
C LEU A 444 -6.31 17.11 -2.12
N SER A 445 -5.23 16.35 -1.95
CA SER A 445 -5.08 15.00 -2.51
C SER A 445 -6.10 14.03 -1.89
N GLY A 446 -6.35 12.88 -2.56
CA GLY A 446 -7.26 11.86 -2.04
C GLY A 446 -6.88 11.39 -0.62
N GLY A 447 -5.60 11.17 -0.36
CA GLY A 447 -5.13 10.80 0.97
C GLY A 447 -5.30 11.90 2.02
N GLU A 448 -5.14 13.18 1.66
CA GLU A 448 -5.42 14.29 2.57
C GLU A 448 -6.93 14.38 2.87
N LYS A 449 -7.80 14.21 1.86
CA LYS A 449 -9.26 14.17 2.05
C LYS A 449 -9.69 13.04 3.00
N ASN A 450 -9.12 11.84 2.83
CA ASN A 450 -9.38 10.71 3.73
C ASN A 450 -8.99 11.02 5.18
N ARG A 451 -7.85 11.66 5.41
CA ARG A 451 -7.44 12.10 6.75
C ARG A 451 -8.39 13.13 7.36
N VAL A 452 -8.92 14.06 6.55
CA VAL A 452 -9.92 15.05 7.02
C VAL A 452 -11.23 14.35 7.38
N ALA A 453 -11.73 13.44 6.53
CA ALA A 453 -12.95 12.68 6.80
C ALA A 453 -12.80 11.83 8.08
N LEU A 454 -11.64 11.23 8.28
CA LEU A 454 -11.33 10.51 9.51
C LEU A 454 -11.31 11.45 10.73
N ALA A 455 -10.70 12.65 10.62
CA ALA A 455 -10.74 13.65 11.68
C ALA A 455 -12.16 14.05 12.05
N LYS A 456 -13.05 14.22 11.06
CA LYS A 456 -14.49 14.49 11.29
C LYS A 456 -15.16 13.39 12.11
N MET A 457 -14.95 12.13 11.72
CA MET A 457 -15.52 10.98 12.43
C MET A 457 -15.06 10.94 13.90
N LEU A 458 -13.76 11.23 14.14
CA LEU A 458 -13.19 11.27 15.48
C LEU A 458 -13.78 12.37 16.38
N MET A 459 -14.52 13.35 15.83
CA MET A 459 -15.18 14.38 16.64
C MET A 459 -16.49 13.92 17.26
N HIS A 460 -17.09 12.82 16.79
CA HIS A 460 -18.35 12.33 17.32
C HIS A 460 -18.14 11.45 18.58
N PRO A 461 -18.96 11.62 19.62
CA PRO A 461 -18.86 10.82 20.85
C PRO A 461 -19.46 9.41 20.60
N ALA A 462 -18.68 8.51 20.00
CA ALA A 462 -19.05 7.13 19.75
C ALA A 462 -18.55 6.19 20.86
N ASN A 463 -19.27 5.10 21.13
CA ASN A 463 -18.82 3.98 21.96
C ASN A 463 -18.72 2.65 21.19
N CYS A 464 -19.13 2.66 19.93
CA CYS A 464 -18.89 1.61 18.96
C CYS A 464 -18.47 2.25 17.65
N MET A 465 -17.29 1.91 17.16
CA MET A 465 -16.76 2.40 15.87
C MET A 465 -16.77 1.29 14.85
N ILE A 466 -17.28 1.59 13.66
CA ILE A 466 -17.25 0.75 12.48
C ILE A 466 -16.44 1.51 11.43
N LEU A 467 -15.29 0.97 11.05
CA LEU A 467 -14.37 1.60 10.10
C LEU A 467 -14.22 0.72 8.87
N ASP A 468 -14.65 1.21 7.71
CA ASP A 468 -14.59 0.50 6.43
C ASP A 468 -13.45 1.08 5.58
N GLU A 469 -12.36 0.30 5.45
CA GLU A 469 -11.12 0.64 4.77
C GLU A 469 -10.48 1.98 5.20
N PRO A 470 -10.28 2.22 6.51
CA PRO A 470 -9.76 3.49 7.01
C PRO A 470 -8.28 3.73 6.65
N THR A 471 -7.57 2.69 6.25
CA THR A 471 -6.14 2.71 5.91
C THR A 471 -5.85 3.05 4.47
N ASN A 472 -6.87 3.05 3.58
CA ASN A 472 -6.70 3.34 2.17
C ASN A 472 -6.15 4.76 1.95
N HIS A 473 -5.13 4.87 1.08
CA HIS A 473 -4.43 6.11 0.76
C HIS A 473 -3.70 6.79 1.94
N LEU A 474 -3.60 6.14 3.10
CA LEU A 474 -2.78 6.62 4.21
C LEU A 474 -1.35 6.15 4.05
N ASP A 475 -0.39 7.05 4.28
CA ASP A 475 1.02 6.67 4.41
C ASP A 475 1.26 5.92 5.73
N ILE A 476 2.39 5.23 5.82
CA ILE A 476 2.72 4.38 7.00
C ILE A 476 2.65 5.17 8.30
N LYS A 477 3.13 6.42 8.32
CA LYS A 477 3.08 7.26 9.53
C LYS A 477 1.63 7.59 9.95
N SER A 478 0.78 7.93 8.99
CA SER A 478 -0.65 8.20 9.24
C SER A 478 -1.38 6.97 9.76
N LYS A 479 -1.04 5.77 9.23
CA LYS A 479 -1.55 4.49 9.73
C LYS A 479 -1.14 4.22 11.18
N GLU A 480 0.14 4.46 11.53
CA GLU A 480 0.64 4.31 12.90
C GLU A 480 -0.11 5.23 13.88
N VAL A 481 -0.33 6.50 13.49
CA VAL A 481 -1.07 7.46 14.32
C VAL A 481 -2.54 7.03 14.50
N LEU A 482 -3.18 6.58 13.41
CA LEU A 482 -4.55 6.05 13.49
C LEU A 482 -4.62 4.81 14.40
N GLN A 483 -3.66 3.91 14.29
CA GLN A 483 -3.55 2.71 15.11
C GLN A 483 -3.37 3.08 16.60
N GLU A 484 -2.47 4.02 16.92
CA GLU A 484 -2.30 4.55 18.27
C GLU A 484 -3.61 5.17 18.80
N ALA A 485 -4.31 5.97 17.98
CA ALA A 485 -5.58 6.57 18.35
C ALA A 485 -6.65 5.51 18.66
N ILE A 486 -6.84 4.54 17.76
CA ILE A 486 -7.83 3.47 17.98
C ILE A 486 -7.48 2.64 19.22
N ASN A 487 -6.21 2.40 19.52
CA ASN A 487 -5.77 1.68 20.72
C ASN A 487 -6.12 2.41 22.03
N LEU A 488 -6.20 3.74 21.99
CA LEU A 488 -6.66 4.56 23.12
C LEU A 488 -8.18 4.60 23.26
N PHE A 489 -8.93 4.13 22.27
CA PHE A 489 -10.38 4.09 22.33
C PHE A 489 -10.86 2.94 23.22
N GLU A 490 -11.69 3.24 24.22
CA GLU A 490 -12.17 2.26 25.20
C GLU A 490 -13.45 1.53 24.76
N GLY A 491 -14.02 1.90 23.62
CA GLY A 491 -15.25 1.31 23.07
C GLY A 491 -15.00 0.04 22.24
N THR A 492 -16.07 -0.44 21.61
CA THR A 492 -16.05 -1.54 20.65
C THR A 492 -15.59 -1.06 19.28
N VAL A 493 -14.74 -1.83 18.61
CA VAL A 493 -14.18 -1.47 17.30
C VAL A 493 -14.40 -2.61 16.32
N ILE A 494 -14.95 -2.27 15.16
CA ILE A 494 -15.14 -3.18 14.03
C ILE A 494 -14.39 -2.58 12.85
N LEU A 495 -13.42 -3.32 12.31
CA LEU A 495 -12.53 -2.88 11.24
C LEU A 495 -12.71 -3.77 10.02
N VAL A 496 -13.06 -3.18 8.91
CA VAL A 496 -12.88 -3.78 7.58
C VAL A 496 -11.60 -3.19 7.00
N SER A 497 -10.56 -3.97 6.84
CA SER A 497 -9.32 -3.51 6.22
C SER A 497 -8.55 -4.68 5.62
N HIS A 498 -7.72 -4.37 4.63
CA HIS A 498 -6.80 -5.30 4.01
C HIS A 498 -5.36 -5.14 4.53
N ASP A 499 -5.10 -4.17 5.39
CA ASP A 499 -3.80 -3.91 5.99
C ASP A 499 -3.56 -4.80 7.20
N ARG A 500 -2.82 -5.90 7.00
CA ARG A 500 -2.52 -6.90 8.03
C ARG A 500 -1.79 -6.29 9.22
N SER A 501 -0.76 -5.48 8.98
CA SER A 501 0.06 -4.90 10.05
C SER A 501 -0.74 -3.92 10.92
N PHE A 502 -1.67 -3.19 10.31
CA PHE A 502 -2.58 -2.30 11.01
C PHE A 502 -3.58 -3.10 11.86
N LEU A 503 -4.21 -4.13 11.29
CA LEU A 503 -5.18 -4.97 11.99
C LEU A 503 -4.55 -5.70 13.19
N ASP A 504 -3.39 -6.32 13.02
CA ASP A 504 -2.69 -7.06 14.09
C ASP A 504 -2.37 -6.20 15.30
N GLY A 505 -2.14 -4.91 15.09
CA GLY A 505 -1.88 -3.97 16.18
C GLY A 505 -3.13 -3.47 16.92
N VAL A 506 -4.34 -3.83 16.47
CA VAL A 506 -5.60 -3.30 17.02
C VAL A 506 -6.55 -4.39 17.48
N VAL A 507 -6.67 -5.50 16.72
CA VAL A 507 -7.76 -6.48 16.88
C VAL A 507 -7.34 -7.72 17.68
N ASN A 508 -8.32 -8.35 18.31
CA ASN A 508 -8.16 -9.60 19.04
C ASN A 508 -9.19 -10.68 18.61
N LYS A 509 -10.07 -10.32 17.67
CA LYS A 509 -11.04 -11.23 17.07
C LYS A 509 -11.06 -11.02 15.57
N VAL A 510 -11.29 -12.08 14.83
CA VAL A 510 -11.46 -12.08 13.38
C VAL A 510 -12.84 -12.62 13.05
N LEU A 511 -13.64 -11.84 12.33
CA LEU A 511 -14.87 -12.26 11.70
C LEU A 511 -14.59 -12.58 10.23
N GLU A 512 -14.48 -13.84 9.93
CA GLU A 512 -14.37 -14.32 8.55
C GLU A 512 -15.73 -14.26 7.87
N VAL A 513 -15.82 -13.57 6.74
CA VAL A 513 -17.00 -13.48 5.90
C VAL A 513 -16.72 -14.20 4.60
N SER A 514 -17.46 -15.26 4.36
CA SER A 514 -17.43 -16.06 3.13
C SER A 514 -18.82 -16.15 2.53
N PRO A 515 -19.00 -16.37 1.21
CA PRO A 515 -20.31 -16.55 0.62
C PRO A 515 -21.10 -17.63 1.33
N GLY A 516 -22.25 -17.26 1.96
CA GLY A 516 -23.14 -18.16 2.68
C GLY A 516 -22.68 -18.62 4.06
N SER A 517 -21.55 -18.14 4.58
CA SER A 517 -21.08 -18.49 5.93
C SER A 517 -20.25 -17.38 6.58
N THR A 518 -20.33 -17.33 7.91
CA THR A 518 -19.48 -16.45 8.73
C THR A 518 -18.93 -17.23 9.92
N ARG A 519 -17.68 -16.93 10.29
CA ARG A 519 -17.01 -17.58 11.41
C ARG A 519 -16.30 -16.54 12.27
N MET A 520 -16.62 -16.50 13.57
CA MET A 520 -15.91 -15.66 14.54
C MET A 520 -14.78 -16.46 15.18
N LEU A 521 -13.56 -15.91 15.12
CA LEU A 521 -12.35 -16.51 15.68
C LEU A 521 -11.73 -15.56 16.70
N THR A 522 -11.26 -16.09 17.83
CA THR A 522 -10.49 -15.33 18.82
C THR A 522 -9.02 -15.50 18.49
N CYS A 523 -8.50 -14.64 17.64
CA CYS A 523 -7.11 -14.62 17.17
C CYS A 523 -6.84 -13.26 16.52
N ASN A 524 -5.57 -12.94 16.25
CA ASN A 524 -5.18 -11.84 15.36
C ASN A 524 -5.21 -12.29 13.88
N VAL A 525 -4.96 -11.36 12.96
CA VAL A 525 -5.05 -11.66 11.52
C VAL A 525 -3.89 -12.56 11.06
N SER A 526 -2.71 -12.41 11.63
CA SER A 526 -1.57 -13.28 11.32
C SER A 526 -1.85 -14.74 11.69
N GLU A 527 -2.37 -14.98 12.90
CA GLU A 527 -2.79 -16.32 13.36
C GLU A 527 -3.94 -16.90 12.50
N TYR A 528 -4.84 -16.03 12.03
CA TYR A 528 -5.91 -16.43 11.11
C TYR A 528 -5.36 -16.95 9.77
N ILE A 529 -4.37 -16.25 9.19
CA ILE A 529 -3.74 -16.67 7.93
C ILE A 529 -3.06 -18.03 8.11
N GLU A 530 -2.29 -18.21 9.18
CA GLU A 530 -1.65 -19.50 9.48
C GLU A 530 -2.65 -20.66 9.59
N ARG A 531 -3.82 -20.41 10.20
CA ARG A 531 -4.91 -21.41 10.28
C ARG A 531 -5.49 -21.77 8.92
N ILE A 532 -5.71 -20.77 8.05
CA ILE A 532 -6.20 -21.02 6.69
C ILE A 532 -5.19 -21.87 5.89
N GLU A 533 -3.90 -21.59 6.03
CA GLU A 533 -2.85 -22.38 5.37
C GLU A 533 -2.87 -23.84 5.84
N GLN A 534 -3.01 -24.05 7.15
CA GLN A 534 -3.10 -25.39 7.73
C GLN A 534 -4.37 -26.13 7.24
N GLU A 535 -5.53 -25.47 7.25
CA GLU A 535 -6.80 -26.02 6.75
C GLU A 535 -6.73 -26.35 5.24
N ALA A 536 -6.00 -25.52 4.45
CA ALA A 536 -5.78 -25.77 3.03
C ALA A 536 -4.84 -26.96 2.78
N ALA A 537 -3.75 -27.07 3.54
CA ALA A 537 -2.82 -28.21 3.47
C ALA A 537 -3.52 -29.53 3.83
N GLU A 538 -4.32 -29.56 4.89
CA GLU A 538 -5.08 -30.74 5.30
C GLU A 538 -6.14 -31.19 4.26
N LYS A 539 -6.66 -30.25 3.44
CA LYS A 539 -7.59 -30.57 2.35
C LYS A 539 -6.87 -31.16 1.13
N LEU A 540 -5.61 -30.83 0.91
CA LEU A 540 -4.79 -31.39 -0.17
C LEU A 540 -4.30 -32.81 0.14
N ASP A 541 -4.14 -33.14 1.42
CA ASP A 541 -3.70 -34.46 1.89
C ASP A 541 -4.85 -35.49 1.99
N LYS A 542 -6.11 -35.05 1.84
CA LYS A 542 -7.33 -35.89 1.80
C LYS A 542 -7.83 -36.10 0.39
#